data_29557385fb9d2e0690fd9dc9e3677c6a
#
_entry.id   29557385fb9d2e0690fd9dc9e3677c6a
#
_cell.length_a   1.000
_cell.length_b   1.000
_cell.length_c   1.000
_cell.angle_alpha   90.00
_cell.angle_beta   90.00
_cell.angle_gamma   90.00
#
_symmetry.space_group_name_H-M   'P 1'
#
loop_
_entity.id
_entity.type
_entity.pdbx_description
1 polymer ?
#
loop_
_entity_poly.entity_id
_entity_poly.type
_entity_poly.pdbx_seq_one_letter_code
_entity_poly.pdbx_strand_id
1 'polypeptide(L)'
;DEMLERVDRVAETVDITDFLDHAPNELSGGQKQRVSMAGVIVDDVDILLFDEPLANLDPATGKRAIDLIDRIHKKNNTTILIIEHRLEDALYRDVDRIIVVGEGRIVADLRPDALLSGSVLKEQGIREPLYITALKYAGCQINEADLPQHIESMNLAPYEDNVRNWFGKVKLNKKAPDGEPMLTIRDLSFAYTQGQPVLSHIDFSISR
;
A
#
# COMPACT_ATOMS: atom_id res chain seq x y z
N ASP A 1 -24.01 23.64 -17.14
CA ASP A 1 -23.46 22.92 -18.31
C ASP A 1 -23.08 21.54 -17.87
N GLU A 2 -23.73 20.50 -18.40
CA GLU A 2 -23.62 19.10 -17.91
C GLU A 2 -22.16 18.57 -17.83
N MET A 3 -21.33 19.02 -18.78
CA MET A 3 -19.90 18.65 -18.79
C MET A 3 -19.15 19.22 -17.57
N LEU A 4 -19.37 20.48 -17.22
CA LEU A 4 -18.71 21.10 -16.07
C LEU A 4 -19.18 20.47 -14.75
N GLU A 5 -20.46 20.17 -14.62
CA GLU A 5 -21.02 19.48 -13.47
C GLU A 5 -20.42 18.07 -13.29
N ARG A 6 -20.11 17.37 -14.39
CA ARG A 6 -19.40 16.08 -14.34
C ARG A 6 -17.95 16.25 -13.86
N VAL A 7 -17.24 17.24 -14.40
CA VAL A 7 -15.85 17.54 -14.00
C VAL A 7 -15.80 17.89 -12.52
N ASP A 8 -16.67 18.77 -12.03
CA ASP A 8 -16.71 19.18 -10.63
C ASP A 8 -16.96 17.97 -9.71
N ARG A 9 -17.93 17.12 -10.04
CA ARG A 9 -18.29 15.92 -9.27
C ARG A 9 -17.14 14.92 -9.20
N VAL A 10 -16.40 14.75 -10.30
CA VAL A 10 -15.25 13.88 -10.35
C VAL A 10 -14.09 14.48 -9.57
N ALA A 11 -13.82 15.79 -9.72
CA ALA A 11 -12.78 16.50 -9.00
C ALA A 11 -12.96 16.40 -7.48
N GLU A 12 -14.19 16.52 -6.98
CA GLU A 12 -14.51 16.28 -5.57
C GLU A 12 -14.23 14.81 -5.16
N THR A 13 -14.61 13.86 -6.02
CA THR A 13 -14.43 12.43 -5.74
C THR A 13 -12.96 12.05 -5.54
N VAL A 14 -12.07 12.65 -6.33
CA VAL A 14 -10.63 12.36 -6.30
C VAL A 14 -9.79 13.39 -5.54
N ASP A 15 -10.42 14.32 -4.83
CA ASP A 15 -9.78 15.39 -4.04
C ASP A 15 -8.79 16.25 -4.87
N ILE A 16 -9.24 16.77 -6.03
CA ILE A 16 -8.44 17.66 -6.89
C ILE A 16 -9.11 19.00 -7.16
N THR A 17 -10.19 19.34 -6.49
CA THR A 17 -10.95 20.58 -6.71
C THR A 17 -10.06 21.82 -6.63
N ASP A 18 -9.14 21.88 -5.66
CA ASP A 18 -8.23 23.00 -5.46
C ASP A 18 -7.14 23.13 -6.54
N PHE A 19 -7.04 22.13 -7.44
CA PHE A 19 -5.98 22.06 -8.46
C PHE A 19 -6.50 22.17 -9.89
N LEU A 20 -7.80 22.42 -10.10
CA LEU A 20 -8.40 22.49 -11.42
C LEU A 20 -7.78 23.56 -12.32
N ASP A 21 -7.31 24.66 -11.73
CA ASP A 21 -6.68 25.78 -12.45
C ASP A 21 -5.14 25.67 -12.53
N HIS A 22 -4.55 24.57 -12.00
CA HIS A 22 -3.10 24.39 -12.02
C HIS A 22 -2.62 23.72 -13.31
N ALA A 23 -1.47 24.16 -13.79
CA ALA A 23 -0.82 23.49 -14.91
C ALA A 23 -0.26 22.11 -14.46
N PRO A 24 -0.23 21.09 -15.36
CA PRO A 24 0.23 19.75 -15.00
C PRO A 24 1.66 19.68 -14.41
N ASN A 25 2.55 20.60 -14.76
CA ASN A 25 3.89 20.68 -14.23
C ASN A 25 3.97 21.22 -12.79
N GLU A 26 2.92 21.88 -12.32
CA GLU A 26 2.82 22.41 -10.95
C GLU A 26 2.31 21.37 -9.95
N LEU A 27 1.79 20.25 -10.46
CA LEU A 27 1.24 19.18 -9.66
C LEU A 27 2.32 18.22 -9.15
N SER A 28 2.19 17.79 -7.88
CA SER A 28 2.97 16.67 -7.32
C SER A 28 2.63 15.34 -8.01
N GLY A 29 3.49 14.32 -7.84
CA GLY A 29 3.24 12.98 -8.40
C GLY A 29 1.88 12.39 -8.00
N GLY A 30 1.50 12.49 -6.74
CA GLY A 30 0.20 12.00 -6.26
C GLY A 30 -0.99 12.82 -6.77
N GLN A 31 -0.82 14.13 -6.99
CA GLN A 31 -1.86 14.98 -7.62
C GLN A 31 -2.04 14.63 -9.09
N LYS A 32 -0.94 14.43 -9.85
CA LYS A 32 -0.98 13.97 -11.25
C LYS A 32 -1.70 12.63 -11.39
N GLN A 33 -1.43 11.71 -10.48
CA GLN A 33 -2.11 10.41 -10.48
C GLN A 33 -3.62 10.58 -10.25
N ARG A 34 -4.05 11.41 -9.30
CA ARG A 34 -5.48 11.70 -9.07
C ARG A 34 -6.13 12.37 -10.27
N VAL A 35 -5.46 13.29 -10.95
CA VAL A 35 -5.96 13.88 -12.21
C VAL A 35 -6.09 12.82 -13.30
N SER A 36 -5.12 11.91 -13.42
CA SER A 36 -5.21 10.79 -14.37
C SER A 36 -6.41 9.88 -14.07
N MET A 37 -6.64 9.55 -12.78
CA MET A 37 -7.81 8.78 -12.35
C MET A 37 -9.12 9.53 -12.66
N ALA A 38 -9.18 10.86 -12.44
CA ALA A 38 -10.33 11.69 -12.79
C ALA A 38 -10.70 11.57 -14.28
N GLY A 39 -9.68 11.63 -15.14
CA GLY A 39 -9.89 11.48 -16.59
C GLY A 39 -10.45 10.13 -17.02
N VAL A 40 -10.22 9.07 -16.24
CA VAL A 40 -10.76 7.73 -16.53
C VAL A 40 -12.19 7.58 -16.01
N ILE A 41 -12.50 8.13 -14.82
CA ILE A 41 -13.81 7.97 -14.17
C ILE A 41 -14.84 9.01 -14.55
N VAL A 42 -14.45 10.04 -15.34
CA VAL A 42 -15.39 11.05 -15.83
C VAL A 42 -16.45 10.46 -16.74
N ASP A 43 -16.11 9.40 -17.45
CA ASP A 43 -17.06 8.57 -18.17
C ASP A 43 -17.57 7.46 -17.24
N ASP A 44 -18.88 7.23 -17.22
CA ASP A 44 -19.48 6.15 -16.45
C ASP A 44 -19.03 4.80 -17.04
N VAL A 45 -18.10 4.13 -16.34
CA VAL A 45 -17.51 2.85 -16.76
C VAL A 45 -17.89 1.74 -15.79
N ASP A 46 -18.21 0.57 -16.32
CA ASP A 46 -18.57 -0.60 -15.52
C ASP A 46 -17.35 -1.29 -14.90
N ILE A 47 -16.19 -1.19 -15.55
CA ILE A 47 -14.94 -1.85 -15.15
C ILE A 47 -13.78 -0.85 -15.19
N LEU A 48 -13.03 -0.76 -14.10
CA LEU A 48 -11.78 0.00 -14.02
C LEU A 48 -10.60 -0.98 -13.84
N LEU A 49 -9.57 -0.77 -14.63
CA LEU A 49 -8.32 -1.52 -14.53
C LEU A 49 -7.20 -0.57 -14.07
N PHE A 50 -6.56 -0.91 -12.96
CA PHE A 50 -5.39 -0.21 -12.44
C PHE A 50 -4.17 -1.11 -12.54
N ASP A 51 -3.15 -0.64 -13.24
CA ASP A 51 -1.86 -1.32 -13.38
C ASP A 51 -0.81 -0.61 -12.53
N GLU A 52 -0.39 -1.28 -11.45
CA GLU A 52 0.55 -0.78 -10.43
C GLU A 52 0.23 0.63 -9.90
N PRO A 53 -1.00 0.90 -9.42
CA PRO A 53 -1.41 2.26 -9.02
C PRO A 53 -0.62 2.79 -7.80
N LEU A 54 0.11 1.94 -7.11
CA LEU A 54 0.92 2.29 -5.93
C LEU A 54 2.40 2.49 -6.26
N ALA A 55 2.80 2.31 -7.52
CA ALA A 55 4.18 2.51 -7.94
C ALA A 55 4.67 3.93 -7.63
N ASN A 56 5.88 4.04 -7.08
CA ASN A 56 6.51 5.32 -6.72
C ASN A 56 5.78 6.19 -5.69
N LEU A 57 4.79 5.64 -4.99
CA LEU A 57 4.13 6.32 -3.88
C LEU A 57 4.76 5.94 -2.54
N ASP A 58 4.89 6.93 -1.66
CA ASP A 58 5.17 6.66 -0.25
C ASP A 58 3.98 5.92 0.41
N PRO A 59 4.20 5.21 1.54
CA PRO A 59 3.15 4.40 2.16
C PRO A 59 1.88 5.16 2.52
N ALA A 60 2.00 6.42 2.94
CA ALA A 60 0.84 7.23 3.32
C ALA A 60 0.02 7.66 2.09
N THR A 61 0.70 8.03 1.00
CA THR A 61 0.07 8.35 -0.27
C THR A 61 -0.53 7.10 -0.93
N GLY A 62 0.15 5.94 -0.83
CA GLY A 62 -0.37 4.66 -1.30
C GLY A 62 -1.68 4.29 -0.63
N LYS A 63 -1.79 4.40 0.70
CA LYS A 63 -3.05 4.16 1.42
C LYS A 63 -4.17 5.10 0.96
N ARG A 64 -3.87 6.38 0.76
CA ARG A 64 -4.86 7.34 0.23
C ARG A 64 -5.32 6.99 -1.19
N ALA A 65 -4.43 6.44 -2.03
CA ALA A 65 -4.79 5.97 -3.36
C ALA A 65 -5.76 4.78 -3.29
N ILE A 66 -5.50 3.79 -2.42
CA ILE A 66 -6.43 2.67 -2.21
C ILE A 66 -7.76 3.15 -1.61
N ASP A 67 -7.76 4.09 -0.66
CA ASP A 67 -8.99 4.70 -0.14
C ASP A 67 -9.81 5.37 -1.24
N LEU A 68 -9.15 6.02 -2.17
CA LEU A 68 -9.81 6.66 -3.31
C LEU A 68 -10.44 5.61 -4.24
N ILE A 69 -9.70 4.55 -4.56
CA ILE A 69 -10.18 3.44 -5.38
C ILE A 69 -11.41 2.78 -4.73
N ASP A 70 -11.36 2.51 -3.43
CA ASP A 70 -12.48 1.94 -2.66
C ASP A 70 -13.71 2.88 -2.68
N ARG A 71 -13.52 4.19 -2.53
CA ARG A 71 -14.61 5.18 -2.65
C ARG A 71 -15.26 5.17 -4.03
N ILE A 72 -14.46 5.08 -5.11
CA ILE A 72 -14.97 5.00 -6.49
C ILE A 72 -15.81 3.74 -6.66
N HIS A 73 -15.29 2.59 -6.21
CA HIS A 73 -16.03 1.33 -6.24
C HIS A 73 -17.39 1.44 -5.54
N LYS A 74 -17.40 1.91 -4.29
CA LYS A 74 -18.63 2.00 -3.47
C LYS A 74 -19.65 3.01 -4.00
N LYS A 75 -19.18 4.15 -4.54
CA LYS A 75 -20.04 5.20 -5.04
C LYS A 75 -20.73 4.84 -6.36
N ASN A 76 -20.00 4.21 -7.27
CA ASN A 76 -20.43 3.96 -8.63
C ASN A 76 -20.81 2.49 -8.89
N ASN A 77 -20.62 1.61 -7.90
CA ASN A 77 -20.77 0.15 -8.05
C ASN A 77 -19.92 -0.41 -9.22
N THR A 78 -18.75 0.21 -9.48
CA THR A 78 -17.86 -0.14 -10.58
C THR A 78 -17.02 -1.35 -10.20
N THR A 79 -16.87 -2.32 -11.08
CA THR A 79 -15.93 -3.43 -10.88
C THR A 79 -14.50 -2.92 -11.01
N ILE A 80 -13.65 -3.22 -10.03
CA ILE A 80 -12.26 -2.77 -10.01
C ILE A 80 -11.31 -3.96 -10.07
N LEU A 81 -10.37 -3.93 -11.00
CA LEU A 81 -9.22 -4.82 -11.07
C LEU A 81 -7.94 -4.03 -10.80
N ILE A 82 -7.15 -4.51 -9.84
CA ILE A 82 -5.85 -3.92 -9.51
C ILE A 82 -4.78 -4.96 -9.77
N ILE A 83 -3.82 -4.64 -10.64
CA ILE A 83 -2.58 -5.40 -10.79
C ILE A 83 -1.58 -4.78 -9.85
N GLU A 84 -1.10 -5.54 -8.86
CA GLU A 84 -0.20 -5.06 -7.82
C GLU A 84 0.68 -6.19 -7.30
N HIS A 85 1.92 -5.87 -6.98
CA HIS A 85 2.86 -6.79 -6.34
C HIS A 85 3.04 -6.50 -4.84
N ARG A 86 2.57 -5.35 -4.36
CA ARG A 86 2.56 -4.91 -2.96
C ARG A 86 1.25 -5.32 -2.28
N LEU A 87 1.08 -6.63 -2.08
CA LEU A 87 -0.17 -7.21 -1.60
C LEU A 87 -0.66 -6.59 -0.28
N GLU A 88 0.26 -6.29 0.67
CA GLU A 88 -0.08 -5.68 1.97
C GLU A 88 -0.73 -4.31 1.80
N ASP A 89 -0.28 -3.52 0.83
CA ASP A 89 -0.87 -2.20 0.56
C ASP A 89 -2.21 -2.33 -0.18
N ALA A 90 -2.32 -3.28 -1.12
CA ALA A 90 -3.58 -3.55 -1.83
C ALA A 90 -4.68 -4.04 -0.87
N LEU A 91 -4.30 -4.83 0.14
CA LEU A 91 -5.20 -5.33 1.20
C LEU A 91 -5.53 -4.31 2.29
N TYR A 92 -5.13 -3.06 2.16
CA TYR A 92 -5.49 -2.01 3.10
C TYR A 92 -7.01 -1.76 3.17
N ARG A 93 -7.74 -2.08 2.09
CA ARG A 93 -9.20 -2.12 2.04
C ARG A 93 -9.69 -3.51 1.68
N ASP A 94 -10.99 -3.74 1.88
CA ASP A 94 -11.61 -5.02 1.55
C ASP A 94 -11.44 -5.35 0.07
N VAL A 95 -11.05 -6.59 -0.19
CA VAL A 95 -10.89 -7.16 -1.52
C VAL A 95 -11.71 -8.44 -1.59
N ASP A 96 -12.56 -8.56 -2.60
CA ASP A 96 -13.42 -9.73 -2.75
C ASP A 96 -12.66 -10.98 -3.18
N ARG A 97 -11.61 -10.79 -4.00
CA ARG A 97 -10.95 -11.89 -4.71
C ARG A 97 -9.52 -11.55 -5.11
N ILE A 98 -8.62 -12.49 -4.97
CA ILE A 98 -7.23 -12.37 -5.40
C ILE A 98 -6.93 -13.46 -6.42
N ILE A 99 -6.44 -13.04 -7.59
CA ILE A 99 -5.98 -13.92 -8.66
C ILE A 99 -4.47 -13.89 -8.67
N VAL A 100 -3.85 -15.03 -8.43
CA VAL A 100 -2.39 -15.18 -8.49
C VAL A 100 -2.01 -15.77 -9.85
N VAL A 101 -1.15 -15.03 -10.57
CA VAL A 101 -0.64 -15.47 -11.88
C VAL A 101 0.81 -15.90 -11.73
N GLY A 102 1.13 -17.09 -12.21
CA GLY A 102 2.48 -17.65 -12.22
C GLY A 102 2.72 -18.44 -13.49
N GLU A 103 3.90 -18.33 -14.09
CA GLU A 103 4.30 -19.03 -15.32
C GLU A 103 3.25 -18.93 -16.46
N GLY A 104 2.65 -17.75 -16.63
CA GLY A 104 1.67 -17.48 -17.69
C GLY A 104 0.29 -18.09 -17.49
N ARG A 105 -0.04 -18.56 -16.29
CA ARG A 105 -1.35 -19.15 -15.95
C ARG A 105 -1.84 -18.69 -14.59
N ILE A 106 -3.14 -18.83 -14.36
CA ILE A 106 -3.74 -18.63 -13.04
C ILE A 106 -3.36 -19.82 -12.17
N VAL A 107 -2.64 -19.58 -11.08
CA VAL A 107 -2.23 -20.60 -10.10
C VAL A 107 -3.14 -20.61 -8.87
N ALA A 108 -3.80 -19.50 -8.57
CA ALA A 108 -4.83 -19.42 -7.55
C ALA A 108 -5.86 -18.36 -7.91
N ASP A 109 -7.07 -18.53 -7.41
CA ASP A 109 -8.21 -17.64 -7.53
C ASP A 109 -9.05 -17.83 -6.27
N LEU A 110 -8.77 -17.01 -5.25
CA LEU A 110 -9.22 -17.23 -3.88
C LEU A 110 -9.67 -15.92 -3.22
N ARG A 111 -10.47 -16.05 -2.17
CA ARG A 111 -10.71 -14.95 -1.23
C ARG A 111 -9.43 -14.66 -0.46
N PRO A 112 -9.22 -13.39 -0.01
CA PRO A 112 -8.00 -13.01 0.72
C PRO A 112 -7.67 -13.92 1.91
N ASP A 113 -8.65 -14.22 2.76
CA ASP A 113 -8.43 -15.05 3.95
C ASP A 113 -7.96 -16.46 3.61
N ALA A 114 -8.54 -17.07 2.57
CA ALA A 114 -8.13 -18.39 2.09
C ALA A 114 -6.70 -18.37 1.51
N LEU A 115 -6.35 -17.32 0.77
CA LEU A 115 -5.01 -17.17 0.20
C LEU A 115 -3.95 -16.97 1.28
N LEU A 116 -4.21 -16.11 2.27
CA LEU A 116 -3.27 -15.76 3.34
C LEU A 116 -3.06 -16.91 4.34
N SER A 117 -4.05 -17.78 4.52
CA SER A 117 -3.90 -18.99 5.32
C SER A 117 -3.12 -20.10 4.63
N GLY A 118 -3.00 -20.04 3.30
CA GLY A 118 -2.29 -21.03 2.48
C GLY A 118 -0.79 -20.79 2.31
N SER A 119 -0.18 -21.55 1.39
CA SER A 119 1.25 -21.48 1.03
C SER A 119 1.51 -20.92 -0.37
N VAL A 120 0.46 -20.67 -1.16
CA VAL A 120 0.56 -20.28 -2.56
C VAL A 120 1.46 -19.07 -2.79
N LEU A 121 1.31 -18.01 -1.99
CA LEU A 121 2.15 -16.80 -2.11
C LEU A 121 3.63 -17.12 -1.95
N LYS A 122 3.97 -17.92 -0.92
CA LYS A 122 5.35 -18.36 -0.67
C LYS A 122 5.89 -19.22 -1.82
N GLU A 123 5.08 -20.15 -2.33
CA GLU A 123 5.45 -21.04 -3.45
C GLU A 123 5.70 -20.25 -4.74
N GLN A 124 4.97 -19.17 -4.95
CA GLN A 124 5.12 -18.29 -6.10
C GLN A 124 6.16 -17.17 -5.88
N GLY A 125 6.85 -17.14 -4.72
CA GLY A 125 7.82 -16.09 -4.39
C GLY A 125 7.20 -14.69 -4.18
N ILE A 126 5.90 -14.62 -3.96
CA ILE A 126 5.18 -13.38 -3.70
C ILE A 126 5.27 -13.07 -2.20
N ARG A 127 5.60 -11.83 -1.89
CA ARG A 127 5.72 -11.38 -0.51
C ARG A 127 4.36 -11.35 0.16
N GLU A 128 4.25 -12.09 1.26
CA GLU A 128 3.08 -12.03 2.15
C GLU A 128 3.10 -10.74 2.99
N PRO A 129 1.95 -10.27 3.50
CA PRO A 129 1.90 -9.23 4.52
C PRO A 129 2.83 -9.53 5.69
N LEU A 130 3.47 -8.49 6.26
CA LEU A 130 4.51 -8.69 7.29
C LEU A 130 4.00 -9.42 8.52
N TYR A 131 2.77 -9.14 8.97
CA TYR A 131 2.17 -9.84 10.12
C TYR A 131 1.94 -11.32 9.85
N ILE A 132 1.52 -11.70 8.63
CA ILE A 132 1.37 -13.10 8.18
C ILE A 132 2.73 -13.80 8.20
N THR A 133 3.74 -13.16 7.61
CA THR A 133 5.11 -13.67 7.61
C THR A 133 5.63 -13.87 9.04
N ALA A 134 5.40 -12.92 9.95
CA ALA A 134 5.83 -13.01 11.35
C ALA A 134 5.16 -14.18 12.09
N LEU A 135 3.85 -14.36 11.90
CA LEU A 135 3.11 -15.49 12.48
C LEU A 135 3.64 -16.83 11.98
N LYS A 136 3.88 -16.96 10.66
CA LYS A 136 4.45 -18.17 10.07
C LYS A 136 5.88 -18.45 10.58
N TYR A 137 6.71 -17.43 10.78
CA TYR A 137 8.03 -17.58 11.42
C TYR A 137 7.94 -18.00 12.88
N ALA A 138 6.91 -17.58 13.60
CA ALA A 138 6.63 -18.06 14.95
C ALA A 138 6.10 -19.51 15.00
N GLY A 139 5.96 -20.17 13.84
CA GLY A 139 5.44 -21.53 13.73
C GLY A 139 3.92 -21.62 13.86
N CYS A 140 3.21 -20.52 13.66
CA CYS A 140 1.75 -20.51 13.66
C CYS A 140 1.21 -21.09 12.36
N GLN A 141 0.14 -21.88 12.46
CA GLN A 141 -0.69 -22.30 11.35
C GLN A 141 -1.89 -21.36 11.29
N ILE A 142 -1.96 -20.55 10.24
CA ILE A 142 -3.03 -19.53 10.09
C ILE A 142 -4.28 -20.21 9.54
N ASN A 143 -5.43 -19.92 10.16
CA ASN A 143 -6.71 -20.43 9.70
C ASN A 143 -7.52 -19.32 9.01
N GLU A 144 -8.23 -19.65 7.96
CA GLU A 144 -9.14 -18.75 7.27
C GLU A 144 -10.21 -18.17 8.20
N ALA A 145 -10.70 -18.99 9.17
CA ALA A 145 -11.68 -18.58 10.16
C ALA A 145 -11.21 -17.47 11.11
N ASP A 146 -9.90 -17.21 11.20
CA ASP A 146 -9.33 -16.13 12.01
C ASP A 146 -9.29 -14.79 11.27
N LEU A 147 -9.83 -14.72 10.05
CA LEU A 147 -9.96 -13.53 9.20
C LEU A 147 -8.62 -12.80 8.97
N PRO A 148 -7.62 -13.47 8.38
CA PRO A 148 -6.27 -12.94 8.26
C PRO A 148 -6.12 -11.80 7.24
N GLN A 149 -7.15 -11.36 6.54
CA GLN A 149 -7.04 -10.26 5.57
C GLN A 149 -6.56 -8.96 6.22
N HIS A 150 -7.07 -8.62 7.42
CA HIS A 150 -6.71 -7.41 8.14
C HIS A 150 -6.22 -7.74 9.55
N ILE A 151 -5.05 -7.24 9.91
CA ILE A 151 -4.48 -7.46 11.25
C ILE A 151 -5.38 -6.90 12.36
N GLU A 152 -6.09 -5.80 12.10
CA GLU A 152 -6.95 -5.13 13.07
C GLU A 152 -8.18 -5.96 13.47
N SER A 153 -8.67 -6.81 12.56
CA SER A 153 -9.84 -7.68 12.79
C SER A 153 -9.49 -9.15 12.98
N MET A 154 -8.21 -9.51 12.73
CA MET A 154 -7.75 -10.90 12.85
C MET A 154 -7.84 -11.39 14.29
N ASN A 155 -8.36 -12.61 14.48
CA ASN A 155 -8.31 -13.28 15.77
C ASN A 155 -6.88 -13.75 16.08
N LEU A 156 -6.13 -13.00 16.87
CA LEU A 156 -4.76 -13.29 17.25
C LEU A 156 -4.60 -14.19 18.48
N ALA A 157 -5.68 -14.43 19.23
CA ALA A 157 -5.63 -15.19 20.48
C ALA A 157 -5.00 -16.60 20.33
N PRO A 158 -5.27 -17.38 19.25
CA PRO A 158 -4.67 -18.70 19.08
C PRO A 158 -3.14 -18.68 18.88
N TYR A 159 -2.58 -17.54 18.54
CA TYR A 159 -1.18 -17.39 18.12
C TYR A 159 -0.27 -16.78 19.21
N GLU A 160 -0.84 -16.25 20.28
CA GLU A 160 -0.12 -15.48 21.31
C GLU A 160 1.06 -16.26 21.92
N ASP A 161 0.85 -17.48 22.32
CA ASP A 161 1.90 -18.29 22.95
C ASP A 161 3.05 -18.61 21.98
N ASN A 162 2.74 -18.92 20.72
CA ASN A 162 3.73 -19.20 19.70
C ASN A 162 4.60 -17.96 19.44
N VAL A 163 3.96 -16.80 19.26
CA VAL A 163 4.66 -15.52 19.02
C VAL A 163 5.52 -15.15 20.22
N ARG A 164 5.01 -15.26 21.46
CA ARG A 164 5.74 -14.98 22.69
C ARG A 164 6.96 -15.89 22.85
N ASN A 165 6.79 -17.18 22.59
CA ASN A 165 7.89 -18.18 22.66
C ASN A 165 8.94 -17.93 21.57
N TRP A 166 8.53 -17.60 20.36
CA TRP A 166 9.42 -17.25 19.26
C TRP A 166 10.21 -15.98 19.57
N PHE A 167 9.54 -14.91 19.99
CA PHE A 167 10.17 -13.63 20.32
C PHE A 167 11.19 -13.78 21.45
N GLY A 168 10.91 -14.59 22.48
CA GLY A 168 11.84 -14.87 23.58
C GLY A 168 13.12 -15.61 23.15
N LYS A 169 13.11 -16.29 22.00
CA LYS A 169 14.26 -16.98 21.43
C LYS A 169 15.07 -16.11 20.46
N VAL A 170 14.49 -15.02 19.96
CA VAL A 170 15.15 -14.12 19.00
C VAL A 170 16.26 -13.35 19.72
N LYS A 171 17.51 -13.66 19.38
CA LYS A 171 18.66 -12.86 19.80
C LYS A 171 18.76 -11.65 18.87
N LEU A 172 18.38 -10.49 19.37
CA LEU A 172 18.65 -9.24 18.66
C LEU A 172 20.17 -9.01 18.70
N ASN A 173 20.84 -9.27 17.59
CA ASN A 173 22.22 -8.84 17.40
C ASN A 173 22.22 -7.30 17.26
N LYS A 174 22.21 -6.60 18.39
CA LYS A 174 22.59 -5.18 18.43
C LYS A 174 24.10 -5.12 18.21
N LYS A 175 24.55 -5.22 16.96
CA LYS A 175 25.87 -4.69 16.62
C LYS A 175 25.78 -3.19 16.87
N ALA A 176 26.44 -2.72 17.92
CA ALA A 176 26.81 -1.32 17.98
C ALA A 176 27.60 -1.00 16.69
N PRO A 177 27.39 0.15 16.06
CA PRO A 177 28.20 0.53 14.93
C PRO A 177 29.66 0.65 15.40
N ASP A 178 30.45 -0.44 15.17
CA ASP A 178 31.88 -0.48 15.41
C ASP A 178 32.58 0.05 14.15
N GLY A 179 32.97 1.31 14.18
CA GLY A 179 33.76 1.87 13.10
C GLY A 179 33.69 3.39 13.01
N GLU A 180 34.69 3.99 12.38
CA GLU A 180 34.64 5.40 12.04
C GLU A 180 33.46 5.66 11.07
N PRO A 181 32.71 6.73 11.28
CA PRO A 181 31.59 7.04 10.42
C PRO A 181 32.07 7.31 8.99
N MET A 182 31.51 6.58 8.01
CA MET A 182 31.77 6.82 6.59
C MET A 182 31.05 8.05 6.07
N LEU A 183 29.90 8.37 6.64
CA LEU A 183 29.10 9.55 6.32
C LEU A 183 28.53 10.11 7.61
N THR A 184 28.70 11.42 7.80
CA THR A 184 28.04 12.18 8.88
C THR A 184 27.30 13.34 8.29
N ILE A 185 26.02 13.41 8.54
CA ILE A 185 25.14 14.55 8.18
C ILE A 185 24.82 15.28 9.49
N ARG A 186 24.96 16.60 9.48
CA ARG A 186 24.62 17.45 10.62
C ARG A 186 23.81 18.64 10.15
N ASP A 187 22.69 18.88 10.83
CA ASP A 187 21.81 20.03 10.62
C ASP A 187 21.44 20.28 9.14
N LEU A 188 21.20 19.17 8.39
CA LEU A 188 20.82 19.28 6.99
C LEU A 188 19.39 19.81 6.89
N SER A 189 19.26 20.95 6.22
CA SER A 189 17.97 21.52 5.86
C SER A 189 17.94 21.80 4.36
N PHE A 190 16.81 21.53 3.72
CA PHE A 190 16.64 21.76 2.28
C PHE A 190 15.21 22.21 1.96
N ALA A 191 15.10 23.15 1.01
CA ALA A 191 13.83 23.60 0.45
C ALA A 191 13.98 23.84 -1.06
N TYR A 192 12.98 23.44 -1.84
CA TYR A 192 12.88 23.81 -3.26
C TYR A 192 12.43 25.26 -3.43
N THR A 193 11.57 25.74 -2.51
CA THR A 193 11.04 27.11 -2.50
C THR A 193 11.35 27.75 -1.15
N GLN A 194 11.79 29.00 -1.17
CA GLN A 194 12.12 29.73 0.05
C GLN A 194 10.92 29.75 1.02
N GLY A 195 11.14 29.36 2.27
CA GLY A 195 10.12 29.31 3.31
C GLY A 195 9.29 28.03 3.38
N GLN A 196 9.52 27.04 2.48
CA GLN A 196 8.85 25.73 2.52
C GLN A 196 9.90 24.60 2.64
N PRO A 197 10.42 24.33 3.84
CA PRO A 197 11.43 23.29 4.02
C PRO A 197 10.85 21.90 3.76
N VAL A 198 11.57 21.12 2.93
CA VAL A 198 11.28 19.71 2.69
C VAL A 198 12.06 18.82 3.67
N LEU A 199 13.28 19.24 4.01
CA LEU A 199 14.09 18.65 5.07
C LEU A 199 14.43 19.73 6.09
N SER A 200 14.39 19.40 7.38
CA SER A 200 14.69 20.32 8.46
C SER A 200 15.49 19.61 9.54
N HIS A 201 16.68 20.15 9.83
CA HIS A 201 17.52 19.74 10.95
C HIS A 201 17.76 18.21 11.01
N ILE A 202 18.16 17.61 9.88
CA ILE A 202 18.45 16.17 9.80
C ILE A 202 19.87 15.90 10.26
N ASP A 203 20.00 15.05 11.30
CA ASP A 203 21.26 14.56 11.83
C ASP A 203 21.30 13.04 11.76
N PHE A 204 22.31 12.47 11.11
CA PHE A 204 22.59 11.04 11.19
C PHE A 204 24.02 10.73 10.78
N SER A 205 24.49 9.54 11.15
CA SER A 205 25.76 8.99 10.69
C SER A 205 25.61 7.54 10.25
N ILE A 206 26.41 7.13 9.27
CA ILE A 206 26.52 5.76 8.77
C ILE A 206 27.94 5.30 9.03
N SER A 207 28.10 4.24 9.79
CA SER A 207 29.37 3.55 10.03
C SER A 207 29.56 2.41 9.03
N ARG A 208 30.79 1.94 8.90
CA ARG A 208 31.15 0.84 7.99
C ARG A 208 30.64 -0.51 8.50
#